data_5d2df4fe846215ff0e4ce09a17ac737f
#
_entry.id   5d2df4fe846215ff0e4ce09a17ac737f
#
_cell.length_a   1.000
_cell.length_b   1.000
_cell.length_c   1.000
_cell.angle_alpha   90.00
_cell.angle_beta   90.00
_cell.angle_gamma   90.00
#
_symmetry.space_group_name_H-M   'P 1'
#
loop_
_entity.id
_entity.type
_entity.pdbx_description
1 polymer ?
#
loop_
_entity_poly.entity_id
_entity_poly.type
_entity_poly.pdbx_seq_one_letter_code
_entity_poly.pdbx_strand_id
1 'polypeptide(L)'
;MRAHVGMYVALAILALVAPFLGLYPVFLMKLLCFAMFACAFNLLLGYTKMLSFGHAAYFGSSAYVTGWLVTVHGWGTIEGMLAGVAVAMLLGLVIGAIAVRRQGIYFAMITLALSQLVFFICLQADFTGGENGLQGIPRGRIFGMIDLAHDRTMYYFVLAAFAAVYVLIRRIVHSPFGQVLKAIRANEPRAISLGYKVDRYKLVAFVLSASFAGLAGSLKAVVLGFVTLADVSQGTSGEVILMTLLGGSGTFLGPVVGANIVVTLQEYLSDLVGAWVSVIIGGIFVVCVMTFRRGFVGEIQRRFARRTGE
;
A
#
# COMPACT_ATOMS: atom_id res chain seq x y z
N MET A 1 -12.03 16.73 -18.71
CA MET A 1 -12.64 16.54 -17.39
C MET A 1 -13.76 15.49 -17.39
N ARG A 2 -14.74 15.52 -18.28
CA ARG A 2 -15.91 14.59 -18.28
C ARG A 2 -15.53 13.11 -18.52
N ALA A 3 -14.58 12.81 -19.39
CA ALA A 3 -14.14 11.44 -19.68
C ALA A 3 -13.48 10.73 -18.48
N HIS A 4 -12.71 11.46 -17.67
CA HIS A 4 -12.10 10.90 -16.46
C HIS A 4 -13.13 10.63 -15.36
N VAL A 5 -14.17 11.46 -15.22
CA VAL A 5 -15.25 11.25 -14.24
C VAL A 5 -16.02 9.96 -14.59
N GLY A 6 -16.35 9.76 -15.87
CA GLY A 6 -17.04 8.53 -16.32
C GLY A 6 -16.24 7.25 -16.01
N MET A 7 -14.93 7.27 -16.21
CA MET A 7 -14.05 6.14 -15.89
C MET A 7 -14.03 5.82 -14.38
N TYR A 8 -13.95 6.84 -13.51
CA TYR A 8 -13.99 6.63 -12.06
C TYR A 8 -15.35 6.11 -11.58
N VAL A 9 -16.45 6.61 -12.16
CA VAL A 9 -17.81 6.13 -11.88
C VAL A 9 -17.96 4.67 -12.32
N ALA A 10 -17.50 4.32 -13.51
CA ALA A 10 -17.55 2.94 -14.01
C ALA A 10 -16.75 1.97 -13.11
N LEU A 11 -15.55 2.37 -12.66
CA LEU A 11 -14.75 1.57 -11.73
C LEU A 11 -15.42 1.43 -10.36
N ALA A 12 -16.05 2.49 -9.86
CA ALA A 12 -16.79 2.43 -8.60
C ALA A 12 -18.00 1.51 -8.70
N ILE A 13 -18.77 1.58 -9.79
CA ILE A 13 -19.90 0.68 -10.04
C ILE A 13 -19.41 -0.77 -10.17
N LEU A 14 -18.33 -1.01 -10.92
CA LEU A 14 -17.75 -2.34 -11.04
C LEU A 14 -17.33 -2.90 -9.68
N ALA A 15 -16.67 -2.10 -8.83
CA ALA A 15 -16.30 -2.51 -7.48
C ALA A 15 -17.52 -2.79 -6.59
N LEU A 16 -18.61 -2.03 -6.72
CA LEU A 16 -19.85 -2.28 -5.97
C LEU A 16 -20.55 -3.56 -6.39
N VAL A 17 -20.50 -3.90 -7.67
CA VAL A 17 -21.18 -5.08 -8.26
C VAL A 17 -20.29 -6.34 -8.19
N ALA A 18 -18.99 -6.20 -8.02
CA ALA A 18 -18.02 -7.32 -8.04
C ALA A 18 -18.42 -8.53 -7.15
N PRO A 19 -18.94 -8.36 -5.90
CA PRO A 19 -19.35 -9.50 -5.08
C PRO A 19 -20.54 -10.29 -5.65
N PHE A 20 -21.32 -9.70 -6.56
CA PHE A 20 -22.48 -10.36 -7.21
C PHE A 20 -22.09 -11.11 -8.48
N LEU A 21 -20.90 -10.87 -9.02
CA LEU A 21 -20.39 -11.53 -10.24
C LEU A 21 -19.82 -12.93 -9.99
N GLY A 22 -20.00 -13.48 -8.78
CA GLY A 22 -19.50 -14.83 -8.44
C GLY A 22 -17.99 -14.89 -8.18
N LEU A 23 -17.30 -13.76 -8.07
CA LEU A 23 -15.90 -13.70 -7.69
C LEU A 23 -15.75 -13.96 -6.18
N TYR A 24 -14.69 -14.70 -5.82
CA TYR A 24 -14.44 -15.05 -4.42
C TYR A 24 -14.19 -13.79 -3.57
N PRO A 25 -15.05 -13.50 -2.56
CA PRO A 25 -15.01 -12.21 -1.87
C PRO A 25 -13.68 -11.94 -1.15
N VAL A 26 -13.04 -12.97 -0.57
CA VAL A 26 -11.77 -12.81 0.14
C VAL A 26 -10.65 -12.40 -0.81
N PHE A 27 -10.65 -12.91 -2.04
CA PHE A 27 -9.71 -12.50 -3.07
C PHE A 27 -9.89 -11.02 -3.45
N LEU A 28 -11.13 -10.56 -3.62
CA LEU A 28 -11.42 -9.15 -3.90
C LEU A 28 -10.97 -8.24 -2.75
N MET A 29 -11.19 -8.66 -1.50
CA MET A 29 -10.71 -7.93 -0.33
C MET A 29 -9.18 -7.86 -0.28
N LYS A 30 -8.48 -8.97 -0.58
CA LYS A 30 -7.03 -9.03 -0.71
C LYS A 30 -6.51 -8.02 -1.76
N LEU A 31 -7.14 -7.99 -2.94
CA LEU A 31 -6.84 -7.02 -4.00
C LEU A 31 -6.96 -5.57 -3.51
N LEU A 32 -8.03 -5.23 -2.79
CA LEU A 32 -8.24 -3.88 -2.27
C LEU A 32 -7.20 -3.50 -1.20
N CYS A 33 -6.80 -4.43 -0.32
CA CYS A 33 -5.76 -4.19 0.68
C CYS A 33 -4.40 -3.89 0.01
N PHE A 34 -3.99 -4.70 -0.97
CA PHE A 34 -2.74 -4.46 -1.70
C PHE A 34 -2.81 -3.23 -2.60
N ALA A 35 -3.97 -2.93 -3.20
CA ALA A 35 -4.17 -1.68 -3.94
C ALA A 35 -4.03 -0.45 -3.03
N MET A 36 -4.55 -0.51 -1.80
CA MET A 36 -4.37 0.54 -0.79
C MET A 36 -2.90 0.69 -0.39
N PHE A 37 -2.20 -0.43 -0.18
CA PHE A 37 -0.77 -0.45 0.11
C PHE A 37 0.05 0.16 -1.04
N ALA A 38 -0.24 -0.19 -2.29
CA ALA A 38 0.40 0.39 -3.46
C ALA A 38 0.10 1.90 -3.63
N CYS A 39 -1.13 2.35 -3.33
CA CYS A 39 -1.48 3.77 -3.32
C CYS A 39 -0.73 4.55 -2.23
N ALA A 40 -0.58 3.96 -1.03
CA ALA A 40 0.20 4.52 0.05
C ALA A 40 1.68 4.68 -0.34
N PHE A 41 2.27 3.65 -0.93
CA PHE A 41 3.64 3.69 -1.45
C PHE A 41 3.82 4.70 -2.59
N ASN A 42 2.85 4.81 -3.49
CA ASN A 42 2.87 5.78 -4.59
C ASN A 42 2.82 7.25 -4.10
N LEU A 43 2.24 7.51 -2.92
CA LEU A 43 2.32 8.85 -2.32
C LEU A 43 3.78 9.25 -2.10
N LEU A 44 4.63 8.31 -1.73
CA LEU A 44 6.05 8.56 -1.51
C LEU A 44 6.83 8.52 -2.83
N LEU A 45 6.83 7.38 -3.53
CA LEU A 45 7.59 7.21 -4.77
C LEU A 45 7.11 8.14 -5.88
N GLY A 46 5.79 8.20 -6.06
CA GLY A 46 5.16 8.90 -7.16
C GLY A 46 5.19 10.42 -7.05
N TYR A 47 5.22 10.98 -5.86
CA TYR A 47 5.13 12.44 -5.66
C TYR A 47 6.35 13.07 -4.99
N THR A 48 7.29 12.27 -4.44
CA THR A 48 8.54 12.79 -3.85
C THR A 48 9.81 12.18 -4.44
N LYS A 49 9.71 11.15 -5.30
CA LYS A 49 10.83 10.34 -5.82
C LYS A 49 11.61 9.58 -4.72
N MET A 50 11.03 9.38 -3.55
CA MET A 50 11.67 8.65 -2.47
C MET A 50 11.33 7.17 -2.60
N LEU A 51 12.32 6.35 -2.99
CA LEU A 51 12.19 4.91 -3.11
C LEU A 51 12.54 4.25 -1.78
N SER A 52 11.54 3.83 -1.02
CA SER A 52 11.71 3.13 0.26
C SER A 52 11.60 1.62 0.08
N PHE A 53 12.60 0.88 0.51
CA PHE A 53 12.56 -0.59 0.57
C PHE A 53 12.02 -1.12 1.91
N GLY A 54 11.52 -0.24 2.78
CA GLY A 54 11.05 -0.59 4.12
C GLY A 54 9.54 -0.52 4.32
N HIS A 55 8.72 -0.41 3.26
CA HIS A 55 7.29 -0.19 3.43
C HIS A 55 6.54 -1.39 4.02
N ALA A 56 7.03 -2.62 3.82
CA ALA A 56 6.49 -3.81 4.46
C ALA A 56 6.60 -3.77 5.99
N ALA A 57 7.61 -3.08 6.55
CA ALA A 57 7.72 -2.92 8.00
C ALA A 57 6.49 -2.23 8.60
N TYR A 58 5.92 -1.21 7.94
CA TYR A 58 4.71 -0.51 8.41
C TYR A 58 3.46 -1.34 8.20
N PHE A 59 3.37 -2.01 7.05
CA PHE A 59 2.28 -2.91 6.71
C PHE A 59 2.19 -4.07 7.69
N GLY A 60 3.28 -4.81 7.88
CA GLY A 60 3.30 -6.01 8.72
C GLY A 60 3.27 -5.70 10.21
N SER A 61 3.99 -4.68 10.72
CA SER A 61 3.94 -4.32 12.14
C SER A 61 2.54 -3.89 12.57
N SER A 62 1.84 -3.12 11.74
CA SER A 62 0.45 -2.77 11.99
C SER A 62 -0.47 -4.00 12.01
N ALA A 63 -0.26 -4.93 11.07
CA ALA A 63 -1.00 -6.19 11.00
C ALA A 63 -0.80 -7.03 12.28
N TYR A 64 0.45 -7.17 12.76
CA TYR A 64 0.77 -7.88 13.99
C TYR A 64 0.14 -7.25 15.22
N VAL A 65 0.28 -5.94 15.39
CA VAL A 65 -0.32 -5.22 16.53
C VAL A 65 -1.83 -5.34 16.53
N THR A 66 -2.47 -5.16 15.37
CA THR A 66 -3.92 -5.35 15.22
C THR A 66 -4.32 -6.77 15.58
N GLY A 67 -3.65 -7.78 15.01
CA GLY A 67 -3.92 -9.19 15.28
C GLY A 67 -3.77 -9.53 16.75
N TRP A 68 -2.68 -9.11 17.39
CA TRP A 68 -2.39 -9.38 18.80
C TRP A 68 -3.43 -8.74 19.73
N LEU A 69 -3.78 -7.47 19.53
CA LEU A 69 -4.77 -6.78 20.36
C LEU A 69 -6.17 -7.39 20.23
N VAL A 70 -6.57 -7.78 19.02
CA VAL A 70 -7.89 -8.36 18.80
C VAL A 70 -7.96 -9.81 19.32
N THR A 71 -6.89 -10.62 19.13
CA THR A 71 -6.90 -12.04 19.50
C THR A 71 -6.63 -12.26 21.00
N VAL A 72 -5.61 -11.57 21.55
CA VAL A 72 -5.16 -11.81 22.93
C VAL A 72 -5.90 -10.93 23.95
N HIS A 73 -6.12 -9.67 23.61
CA HIS A 73 -6.74 -8.70 24.53
C HIS A 73 -8.24 -8.53 24.31
N GLY A 74 -8.82 -9.15 23.26
CA GLY A 74 -10.24 -9.06 22.97
C GLY A 74 -10.73 -7.66 22.58
N TRP A 75 -9.82 -6.80 22.09
CA TRP A 75 -10.19 -5.45 21.63
C TRP A 75 -11.13 -5.51 20.42
N GLY A 76 -11.96 -4.50 20.26
CA GLY A 76 -12.77 -4.36 19.07
C GLY A 76 -11.89 -4.23 17.82
N THR A 77 -12.37 -4.76 16.69
CA THR A 77 -11.62 -4.77 15.43
C THR A 77 -11.14 -3.37 15.01
N ILE A 78 -11.99 -2.34 15.16
CA ILE A 78 -11.64 -0.95 14.83
C ILE A 78 -10.57 -0.41 15.78
N GLU A 79 -10.69 -0.67 17.07
CA GLU A 79 -9.73 -0.24 18.09
C GLU A 79 -8.35 -0.85 17.83
N GLY A 80 -8.31 -2.15 17.54
CA GLY A 80 -7.08 -2.86 17.16
C GLY A 80 -6.45 -2.29 15.88
N MET A 81 -7.27 -1.99 14.85
CA MET A 81 -6.79 -1.36 13.62
C MET A 81 -6.24 0.05 13.86
N LEU A 82 -6.90 0.88 14.66
CA LEU A 82 -6.41 2.21 15.01
C LEU A 82 -5.09 2.15 15.76
N ALA A 83 -4.95 1.21 16.71
CA ALA A 83 -3.68 0.98 17.40
C ALA A 83 -2.58 0.53 16.45
N GLY A 84 -2.88 -0.41 15.52
CA GLY A 84 -1.94 -0.83 14.48
C GLY A 84 -1.48 0.32 13.59
N VAL A 85 -2.41 1.16 13.15
CA VAL A 85 -2.09 2.38 12.36
C VAL A 85 -1.24 3.36 13.17
N ALA A 86 -1.53 3.55 14.45
CA ALA A 86 -0.73 4.40 15.33
C ALA A 86 0.72 3.90 15.45
N VAL A 87 0.92 2.58 15.57
CA VAL A 87 2.27 1.98 15.58
C VAL A 87 2.97 2.17 14.25
N ALA A 88 2.29 1.95 13.12
CA ALA A 88 2.87 2.21 11.80
C ALA A 88 3.24 3.69 11.61
N MET A 89 2.41 4.62 12.11
CA MET A 89 2.69 6.05 12.11
C MET A 89 3.92 6.40 12.95
N LEU A 90 4.04 5.84 14.14
CA LEU A 90 5.20 6.05 15.02
C LEU A 90 6.49 5.48 14.41
N LEU A 91 6.44 4.27 13.87
CA LEU A 91 7.56 3.67 13.13
C LEU A 91 7.93 4.52 11.91
N GLY A 92 6.93 4.99 11.17
CA GLY A 92 7.11 5.90 10.06
C GLY A 92 7.76 7.22 10.46
N LEU A 93 7.41 7.77 11.64
CA LEU A 93 8.04 8.97 12.19
C LEU A 93 9.50 8.72 12.55
N VAL A 94 9.79 7.63 13.27
CA VAL A 94 11.15 7.30 13.74
C VAL A 94 12.07 7.01 12.53
N ILE A 95 11.65 6.10 11.66
CA ILE A 95 12.44 5.71 10.47
C ILE A 95 12.56 6.90 9.51
N GLY A 96 11.46 7.64 9.30
CA GLY A 96 11.43 8.82 8.45
C GLY A 96 12.35 9.93 8.94
N ALA A 97 12.40 10.21 10.24
CA ALA A 97 13.27 11.23 10.83
C ALA A 97 14.77 10.94 10.58
N ILE A 98 15.13 9.66 10.53
CA ILE A 98 16.51 9.22 10.24
C ILE A 98 16.76 9.23 8.73
N ALA A 99 15.86 8.62 7.95
CA ALA A 99 16.08 8.34 6.54
C ALA A 99 15.94 9.58 5.63
N VAL A 100 14.98 10.48 5.90
CA VAL A 100 14.65 11.62 5.04
C VAL A 100 15.80 12.61 4.85
N ARG A 101 16.76 12.65 5.77
CA ARG A 101 17.97 13.48 5.68
C ARG A 101 18.92 13.03 4.56
N ARG A 102 18.72 11.84 4.01
CA ARG A 102 19.54 11.29 2.93
C ARG A 102 18.70 11.17 1.66
N GLN A 103 19.37 11.18 0.51
CA GLN A 103 18.73 11.15 -0.80
C GLN A 103 19.19 9.96 -1.63
N GLY A 104 18.36 9.59 -2.62
CA GLY A 104 18.70 8.57 -3.60
C GLY A 104 18.93 7.20 -2.96
N ILE A 105 20.05 6.56 -3.32
CA ILE A 105 20.37 5.21 -2.89
C ILE A 105 20.61 5.10 -1.37
N TYR A 106 21.15 6.13 -0.74
CA TYR A 106 21.39 6.14 0.72
C TYR A 106 20.05 6.11 1.50
N PHE A 107 19.04 6.82 1.04
CA PHE A 107 17.69 6.75 1.61
C PHE A 107 17.13 5.32 1.49
N ALA A 108 17.25 4.71 0.33
CA ALA A 108 16.78 3.35 0.08
C ALA A 108 17.48 2.32 0.99
N MET A 109 18.80 2.43 1.14
CA MET A 109 19.59 1.54 2.01
C MET A 109 19.24 1.70 3.49
N ILE A 110 19.05 2.93 3.98
CA ILE A 110 18.67 3.19 5.38
C ILE A 110 17.28 2.60 5.66
N THR A 111 16.31 2.84 4.77
CA THR A 111 14.95 2.28 4.94
C THR A 111 14.96 0.76 4.88
N LEU A 112 15.81 0.15 4.06
CA LEU A 112 16.01 -1.29 4.01
C LEU A 112 16.59 -1.82 5.34
N ALA A 113 17.68 -1.22 5.84
CA ALA A 113 18.33 -1.66 7.07
C ALA A 113 17.38 -1.56 8.28
N LEU A 114 16.65 -0.44 8.40
CA LEU A 114 15.70 -0.25 9.50
C LEU A 114 14.47 -1.17 9.38
N SER A 115 14.05 -1.51 8.16
CA SER A 115 12.97 -2.50 7.99
C SER A 115 13.42 -3.92 8.37
N GLN A 116 14.68 -4.28 8.11
CA GLN A 116 15.24 -5.55 8.58
C GLN A 116 15.31 -5.61 10.11
N LEU A 117 15.62 -4.47 10.76
CA LEU A 117 15.55 -4.40 12.22
C LEU A 117 14.12 -4.72 12.71
N VAL A 118 13.09 -4.11 12.10
CA VAL A 118 11.68 -4.38 12.45
C VAL A 118 11.33 -5.85 12.18
N PHE A 119 11.78 -6.42 11.06
CA PHE A 119 11.61 -7.84 10.74
C PHE A 119 12.19 -8.74 11.85
N PHE A 120 13.43 -8.50 12.28
CA PHE A 120 14.05 -9.29 13.35
C PHE A 120 13.36 -9.09 14.71
N ILE A 121 12.85 -7.89 15.01
CA ILE A 121 12.02 -7.67 16.21
C ILE A 121 10.75 -8.52 16.13
N CYS A 122 10.06 -8.53 14.98
CA CYS A 122 8.88 -9.36 14.78
C CYS A 122 9.20 -10.86 14.84
N LEU A 123 10.38 -11.30 14.41
CA LEU A 123 10.81 -12.68 14.47
C LEU A 123 11.07 -13.14 15.92
N GLN A 124 11.63 -12.28 16.76
CA GLN A 124 12.06 -12.61 18.11
C GLN A 124 10.99 -12.34 19.18
N ALA A 125 10.01 -11.52 18.88
CA ALA A 125 9.02 -11.09 19.86
C ALA A 125 7.97 -12.19 20.09
N ASP A 126 7.70 -12.54 21.35
CA ASP A 126 6.72 -13.58 21.70
C ASP A 126 5.30 -13.25 21.25
N PHE A 127 4.93 -11.96 21.24
CA PHE A 127 3.58 -11.51 20.88
C PHE A 127 3.25 -11.67 19.40
N THR A 128 4.24 -11.86 18.54
CA THR A 128 4.07 -12.06 17.09
C THR A 128 3.91 -13.53 16.72
N GLY A 129 4.16 -14.46 17.65
CA GLY A 129 4.18 -15.90 17.39
C GLY A 129 5.42 -16.39 16.63
N GLY A 130 6.45 -15.53 16.49
CA GLY A 130 7.71 -15.87 15.83
C GLY A 130 7.53 -16.33 14.39
N GLU A 131 8.14 -17.45 14.02
CA GLU A 131 8.08 -18.00 12.65
C GLU A 131 6.67 -18.45 12.23
N ASN A 132 5.83 -18.86 13.19
CA ASN A 132 4.46 -19.31 12.91
C ASN A 132 3.49 -18.15 12.62
N GLY A 133 3.85 -16.93 13.02
CA GLY A 133 2.97 -15.78 12.92
C GLY A 133 1.73 -15.86 13.83
N LEU A 134 0.81 -14.92 13.64
CA LEU A 134 -0.48 -14.92 14.34
C LEU A 134 -1.56 -15.52 13.45
N GLN A 135 -2.34 -16.45 14.01
CA GLN A 135 -3.45 -17.10 13.33
C GLN A 135 -4.74 -16.96 14.14
N GLY A 136 -5.88 -17.16 13.48
CA GLY A 136 -7.18 -17.13 14.14
C GLY A 136 -7.64 -15.74 14.55
N ILE A 137 -7.27 -14.68 13.81
CA ILE A 137 -7.71 -13.33 14.10
C ILE A 137 -9.20 -13.21 13.77
N PRO A 138 -10.08 -12.95 14.75
CA PRO A 138 -11.52 -12.86 14.51
C PRO A 138 -11.85 -11.55 13.78
N ARG A 139 -12.82 -11.61 12.88
CA ARG A 139 -13.30 -10.42 12.14
C ARG A 139 -14.10 -9.45 13.04
N GLY A 140 -14.64 -9.94 14.16
CA GLY A 140 -15.31 -9.13 15.17
C GLY A 140 -16.59 -8.42 14.69
N ARG A 141 -17.04 -7.45 15.50
CA ARG A 141 -18.21 -6.59 15.20
C ARG A 141 -17.83 -5.13 15.28
N ILE A 142 -18.31 -4.32 14.33
CA ILE A 142 -18.13 -2.86 14.36
C ILE A 142 -19.15 -2.29 15.32
N PHE A 143 -18.70 -1.63 16.40
CA PHE A 143 -19.53 -1.01 17.44
C PHE A 143 -20.67 -1.92 17.96
N GLY A 144 -20.48 -3.24 17.93
CA GLY A 144 -21.49 -4.21 18.37
C GLY A 144 -22.70 -4.39 17.44
N MET A 145 -22.83 -3.58 16.36
CA MET A 145 -24.01 -3.55 15.50
C MET A 145 -23.81 -4.25 14.15
N ILE A 146 -22.64 -4.08 13.53
CA ILE A 146 -22.35 -4.62 12.20
C ILE A 146 -21.42 -5.82 12.35
N ASP A 147 -21.89 -7.01 11.97
CA ASP A 147 -21.12 -8.24 12.01
C ASP A 147 -20.24 -8.37 10.75
N LEU A 148 -18.92 -8.38 10.97
CA LEU A 148 -17.92 -8.54 9.92
C LEU A 148 -17.65 -10.01 9.56
N ALA A 149 -18.28 -10.96 10.25
CA ALA A 149 -18.13 -12.38 9.94
C ALA A 149 -18.65 -12.73 8.54
N HIS A 150 -19.65 -11.99 8.06
CA HIS A 150 -20.19 -12.17 6.72
C HIS A 150 -19.26 -11.54 5.66
N ASP A 151 -18.82 -12.33 4.68
CA ASP A 151 -17.90 -11.89 3.64
C ASP A 151 -18.37 -10.66 2.87
N ARG A 152 -19.67 -10.53 2.59
CA ARG A 152 -20.21 -9.34 1.91
C ARG A 152 -20.08 -8.07 2.74
N THR A 153 -20.39 -8.15 4.03
CA THR A 153 -20.27 -7.00 4.96
C THR A 153 -18.82 -6.57 5.08
N MET A 154 -17.92 -7.55 5.24
CA MET A 154 -16.48 -7.31 5.30
C MET A 154 -15.95 -6.69 4.00
N TYR A 155 -16.40 -7.16 2.84
CA TYR A 155 -16.02 -6.58 1.55
C TYR A 155 -16.37 -5.10 1.45
N TYR A 156 -17.62 -4.72 1.79
CA TYR A 156 -18.02 -3.31 1.73
C TYR A 156 -17.29 -2.45 2.76
N PHE A 157 -16.94 -3.01 3.91
CA PHE A 157 -16.09 -2.30 4.89
C PHE A 157 -14.69 -2.02 4.32
N VAL A 158 -14.03 -3.01 3.72
CA VAL A 158 -12.72 -2.86 3.08
C VAL A 158 -12.80 -1.90 1.90
N LEU A 159 -13.85 -1.98 1.08
CA LEU A 159 -14.09 -1.07 -0.04
C LEU A 159 -14.27 0.37 0.43
N ALA A 160 -15.03 0.61 1.52
CA ALA A 160 -15.20 1.92 2.11
C ALA A 160 -13.88 2.49 2.65
N ALA A 161 -13.09 1.67 3.33
CA ALA A 161 -11.76 2.06 3.83
C ALA A 161 -10.80 2.40 2.67
N PHE A 162 -10.77 1.56 1.62
CA PHE A 162 -10.00 1.83 0.41
C PHE A 162 -10.43 3.14 -0.26
N ALA A 163 -11.73 3.36 -0.45
CA ALA A 163 -12.26 4.58 -1.05
C ALA A 163 -11.90 5.82 -0.22
N ALA A 164 -12.01 5.74 1.12
CA ALA A 164 -11.62 6.81 2.02
C ALA A 164 -10.14 7.17 1.87
N VAL A 165 -9.23 6.18 1.91
CA VAL A 165 -7.79 6.38 1.74
C VAL A 165 -7.47 6.94 0.36
N TYR A 166 -8.09 6.41 -0.69
CA TYR A 166 -7.90 6.87 -2.06
C TYR A 166 -8.31 8.35 -2.24
N VAL A 167 -9.46 8.73 -1.68
CA VAL A 167 -9.94 10.13 -1.70
C VAL A 167 -9.02 11.02 -0.86
N LEU A 168 -8.55 10.56 0.30
CA LEU A 168 -7.60 11.31 1.15
C LEU A 168 -6.28 11.54 0.42
N ILE A 169 -5.68 10.51 -0.19
CA ILE A 169 -4.45 10.64 -0.98
C ILE A 169 -4.67 11.64 -2.12
N ARG A 170 -5.81 11.56 -2.82
CA ARG A 170 -6.14 12.50 -3.90
C ARG A 170 -6.24 13.94 -3.37
N ARG A 171 -6.88 14.17 -2.22
CA ARG A 171 -6.97 15.49 -1.59
C ARG A 171 -5.59 16.00 -1.16
N ILE A 172 -4.75 15.14 -0.56
CA ILE A 172 -3.38 15.49 -0.15
C ILE A 172 -2.57 15.94 -1.37
N VAL A 173 -2.60 15.19 -2.47
CA VAL A 173 -1.82 15.49 -3.68
C VAL A 173 -2.29 16.76 -4.40
N HIS A 174 -3.57 17.14 -4.28
CA HIS A 174 -4.10 18.38 -4.87
C HIS A 174 -4.06 19.58 -3.91
N SER A 175 -3.73 19.37 -2.63
CA SER A 175 -3.58 20.43 -1.64
C SER A 175 -2.31 21.27 -1.88
N PRO A 176 -2.16 22.43 -1.24
CA PRO A 176 -0.90 23.20 -1.26
C PRO A 176 0.31 22.36 -0.84
N PHE A 177 0.14 21.47 0.14
CA PHE A 177 1.16 20.51 0.56
C PHE A 177 1.61 19.61 -0.62
N GLY A 178 0.68 19.04 -1.35
CA GLY A 178 0.96 18.19 -2.51
C GLY A 178 1.64 18.95 -3.67
N GLN A 179 1.34 20.24 -3.85
CA GLN A 179 2.03 21.06 -4.85
C GLN A 179 3.49 21.28 -4.49
N VAL A 180 3.79 21.50 -3.19
CA VAL A 180 5.18 21.60 -2.70
C VAL A 180 5.92 20.26 -2.90
N LEU A 181 5.28 19.10 -2.65
CA LEU A 181 5.89 17.80 -2.93
C LEU A 181 6.24 17.63 -4.40
N LYS A 182 5.36 18.05 -5.32
CA LYS A 182 5.62 18.02 -6.76
C LYS A 182 6.78 18.96 -7.16
N ALA A 183 6.89 20.13 -6.54
CA ALA A 183 8.01 21.04 -6.74
C ALA A 183 9.34 20.43 -6.26
N ILE A 184 9.34 19.79 -5.07
CA ILE A 184 10.49 19.05 -4.54
C ILE A 184 10.89 17.91 -5.48
N ARG A 185 9.92 17.14 -5.97
CA ARG A 185 10.14 16.07 -6.95
C ARG A 185 10.78 16.55 -8.23
N ALA A 186 10.39 17.76 -8.71
CA ALA A 186 10.89 18.32 -9.95
C ALA A 186 12.35 18.80 -9.79
N ASN A 187 12.62 19.60 -8.76
CA ASN A 187 13.97 20.13 -8.46
C ASN A 187 14.08 20.51 -6.99
N GLU A 188 14.71 19.63 -6.19
CA GLU A 188 14.86 19.82 -4.75
C GLU A 188 15.75 21.00 -4.38
N PRO A 189 16.94 21.23 -4.99
CA PRO A 189 17.75 22.41 -4.72
C PRO A 189 16.99 23.72 -4.95
N ARG A 190 16.16 23.78 -5.98
CA ARG A 190 15.32 24.95 -6.27
C ARG A 190 14.26 25.17 -5.20
N ALA A 191 13.65 24.11 -4.70
CA ALA A 191 12.69 24.21 -3.60
C ALA A 191 13.34 24.76 -2.32
N ILE A 192 14.58 24.34 -2.02
CA ILE A 192 15.36 24.85 -0.90
C ILE A 192 15.67 26.34 -1.10
N SER A 193 16.10 26.75 -2.29
CA SER A 193 16.39 28.16 -2.60
C SER A 193 15.18 29.07 -2.47
N LEU A 194 13.96 28.54 -2.66
CA LEU A 194 12.69 29.23 -2.45
C LEU A 194 12.25 29.27 -0.97
N GLY A 195 13.07 28.75 -0.05
CA GLY A 195 12.83 28.78 1.41
C GLY A 195 11.96 27.65 1.94
N TYR A 196 11.61 26.63 1.16
CA TYR A 196 10.86 25.49 1.67
C TYR A 196 11.72 24.59 2.57
N LYS A 197 11.18 24.21 3.73
CA LYS A 197 11.81 23.22 4.64
C LYS A 197 11.57 21.80 4.12
N VAL A 198 12.31 21.41 3.07
CA VAL A 198 12.10 20.18 2.29
C VAL A 198 12.03 18.93 3.17
N ASP A 199 12.91 18.79 4.16
CA ASP A 199 12.94 17.63 5.05
C ASP A 199 11.63 17.44 5.83
N ARG A 200 11.00 18.55 6.27
CA ARG A 200 9.69 18.47 6.96
C ARG A 200 8.58 17.98 6.03
N TYR A 201 8.54 18.49 4.81
CA TYR A 201 7.55 18.06 3.81
C TYR A 201 7.71 16.58 3.44
N LYS A 202 8.97 16.13 3.26
CA LYS A 202 9.29 14.73 3.01
C LYS A 202 8.92 13.84 4.20
N LEU A 203 9.24 14.26 5.43
CA LEU A 203 8.90 13.52 6.65
C LEU A 203 7.38 13.34 6.79
N VAL A 204 6.61 14.42 6.63
CA VAL A 204 5.14 14.33 6.70
C VAL A 204 4.59 13.40 5.62
N ALA A 205 5.08 13.49 4.37
CA ALA A 205 4.69 12.58 3.30
C ALA A 205 5.02 11.11 3.63
N PHE A 206 6.17 10.88 4.26
CA PHE A 206 6.62 9.56 4.68
C PHE A 206 5.71 8.97 5.78
N VAL A 207 5.41 9.76 6.80
CA VAL A 207 4.52 9.35 7.91
C VAL A 207 3.10 9.08 7.42
N LEU A 208 2.56 9.89 6.52
CA LEU A 208 1.26 9.66 5.91
C LEU A 208 1.25 8.36 5.09
N SER A 209 2.31 8.13 4.30
CA SER A 209 2.46 6.90 3.52
C SER A 209 2.54 5.67 4.43
N ALA A 210 3.32 5.73 5.52
CA ALA A 210 3.43 4.66 6.51
C ALA A 210 2.10 4.38 7.20
N SER A 211 1.33 5.43 7.56
CA SER A 211 0.00 5.30 8.19
C SER A 211 -1.00 4.60 7.27
N PHE A 212 -1.04 4.96 5.98
CA PHE A 212 -1.92 4.29 5.01
C PHE A 212 -1.47 2.86 4.70
N ALA A 213 -0.16 2.61 4.66
CA ALA A 213 0.38 1.26 4.55
C ALA A 213 0.01 0.41 5.77
N GLY A 214 0.10 0.97 6.97
CA GLY A 214 -0.34 0.33 8.21
C GLY A 214 -1.84 -0.01 8.20
N LEU A 215 -2.68 0.90 7.73
CA LEU A 215 -4.12 0.63 7.60
C LEU A 215 -4.39 -0.53 6.62
N ALA A 216 -3.66 -0.59 5.51
CA ALA A 216 -3.74 -1.70 4.56
C ALA A 216 -3.34 -3.03 5.21
N GLY A 217 -2.27 -3.04 6.02
CA GLY A 217 -1.81 -4.22 6.76
C GLY A 217 -2.80 -4.68 7.82
N SER A 218 -3.33 -3.76 8.62
CA SER A 218 -4.37 -4.05 9.61
C SER A 218 -5.62 -4.66 8.97
N LEU A 219 -6.09 -4.08 7.86
CA LEU A 219 -7.23 -4.63 7.10
C LEU A 219 -6.93 -6.02 6.57
N LYS A 220 -5.73 -6.24 5.98
CA LYS A 220 -5.32 -7.56 5.47
C LYS A 220 -5.32 -8.62 6.58
N ALA A 221 -4.83 -8.28 7.78
CA ALA A 221 -4.82 -9.18 8.93
C ALA A 221 -6.22 -9.65 9.32
N VAL A 222 -7.18 -8.74 9.38
CA VAL A 222 -8.59 -9.05 9.72
C VAL A 222 -9.29 -9.80 8.60
N VAL A 223 -9.03 -9.45 7.32
CA VAL A 223 -9.62 -10.11 6.15
C VAL A 223 -9.20 -11.56 6.05
N LEU A 224 -7.89 -11.83 6.15
CA LEU A 224 -7.34 -13.17 5.98
C LEU A 224 -7.39 -13.99 7.27
N GLY A 225 -7.53 -13.36 8.44
CA GLY A 225 -7.53 -14.01 9.73
C GLY A 225 -6.15 -14.47 10.22
N PHE A 226 -5.07 -14.05 9.53
CA PHE A 226 -3.70 -14.36 9.92
C PHE A 226 -2.70 -13.30 9.48
N VAL A 227 -1.56 -13.28 10.15
CA VAL A 227 -0.38 -12.46 9.80
C VAL A 227 0.85 -13.35 9.84
N THR A 228 1.74 -13.19 8.87
CA THR A 228 2.98 -13.97 8.77
C THR A 228 4.19 -13.05 8.69
N LEU A 229 5.39 -13.61 8.94
CA LEU A 229 6.65 -12.88 8.77
C LEU A 229 6.88 -12.39 7.33
N ALA A 230 6.26 -13.05 6.34
CA ALA A 230 6.29 -12.58 4.96
C ALA A 230 5.74 -11.16 4.81
N ASP A 231 4.74 -10.77 5.63
CA ASP A 231 4.11 -9.45 5.58
C ASP A 231 5.05 -8.29 6.00
N VAL A 232 6.07 -8.61 6.80
CA VAL A 232 7.11 -7.65 7.24
C VAL A 232 8.37 -7.77 6.40
N SER A 233 8.48 -8.81 5.57
CA SER A 233 9.69 -9.14 4.83
C SER A 233 10.01 -8.11 3.74
N GLN A 234 11.29 -8.10 3.34
CA GLN A 234 11.76 -7.31 2.19
C GLN A 234 11.05 -7.71 0.89
N GLY A 235 10.65 -8.97 0.75
CA GLY A 235 9.91 -9.47 -0.41
C GLY A 235 8.64 -8.66 -0.65
N THR A 236 7.82 -8.47 0.39
CA THR A 236 6.59 -7.66 0.32
C THR A 236 6.85 -6.18 0.02
N SER A 237 7.98 -5.61 0.51
CA SER A 237 8.42 -4.28 0.07
C SER A 237 8.76 -4.25 -1.42
N GLY A 238 9.41 -5.29 -1.94
CA GLY A 238 9.67 -5.46 -3.37
C GLY A 238 8.38 -5.55 -4.19
N GLU A 239 7.40 -6.33 -3.73
CA GLU A 239 6.11 -6.48 -4.41
C GLU A 239 5.36 -5.16 -4.55
N VAL A 240 5.28 -4.33 -3.52
CA VAL A 240 4.61 -3.02 -3.62
C VAL A 240 5.33 -2.06 -4.55
N ILE A 241 6.66 -2.14 -4.63
CA ILE A 241 7.44 -1.39 -5.62
C ILE A 241 7.05 -1.86 -7.03
N LEU A 242 7.00 -3.18 -7.26
CA LEU A 242 6.57 -3.77 -8.53
C LEU A 242 5.16 -3.31 -8.94
N MET A 243 4.20 -3.42 -8.02
CA MET A 243 2.81 -2.98 -8.23
C MET A 243 2.75 -1.51 -8.66
N THR A 244 3.50 -0.64 -7.98
CA THR A 244 3.49 0.80 -8.24
C THR A 244 4.19 1.17 -9.54
N LEU A 245 5.32 0.53 -9.86
CA LEU A 245 6.07 0.80 -11.08
C LEU A 245 5.35 0.24 -12.32
N LEU A 246 4.85 -1.00 -12.24
CA LEU A 246 4.11 -1.65 -13.32
C LEU A 246 2.83 -0.89 -13.65
N GLY A 247 2.10 -0.45 -12.62
CA GLY A 247 0.89 0.37 -12.81
C GLY A 247 1.19 1.76 -13.35
N GLY A 248 2.32 2.35 -12.97
CA GLY A 248 2.76 3.70 -13.36
C GLY A 248 2.85 4.65 -12.17
N SER A 249 4.08 4.89 -11.71
CA SER A 249 4.36 5.79 -10.59
C SER A 249 3.95 7.24 -10.88
N GLY A 250 3.31 7.89 -9.90
CA GLY A 250 2.84 9.27 -10.02
C GLY A 250 1.48 9.43 -10.72
N THR A 251 0.84 8.34 -11.12
CA THR A 251 -0.56 8.34 -11.55
C THR A 251 -1.48 7.91 -10.39
N PHE A 252 -2.75 8.31 -10.42
CA PHE A 252 -3.70 7.93 -9.35
C PHE A 252 -4.19 6.50 -9.47
N LEU A 253 -4.50 6.05 -10.69
CA LEU A 253 -5.03 4.71 -10.95
C LEU A 253 -3.93 3.67 -11.17
N GLY A 254 -2.70 4.11 -11.46
CA GLY A 254 -1.59 3.21 -11.73
C GLY A 254 -1.40 2.16 -10.64
N PRO A 255 -1.17 2.55 -9.38
CA PRO A 255 -0.96 1.60 -8.29
C PRO A 255 -2.11 0.61 -8.10
N VAL A 256 -3.35 1.05 -8.31
CA VAL A 256 -4.54 0.19 -8.23
C VAL A 256 -4.50 -0.88 -9.33
N VAL A 257 -4.24 -0.47 -10.56
CA VAL A 257 -4.13 -1.40 -11.70
C VAL A 257 -2.93 -2.33 -11.52
N GLY A 258 -1.78 -1.79 -11.11
CA GLY A 258 -0.58 -2.60 -10.87
C GLY A 258 -0.77 -3.63 -9.76
N ALA A 259 -1.39 -3.25 -8.63
CA ALA A 259 -1.71 -4.16 -7.55
C ALA A 259 -2.66 -5.28 -8.02
N ASN A 260 -3.73 -4.93 -8.76
CA ASN A 260 -4.63 -5.92 -9.31
C ASN A 260 -3.92 -6.92 -10.24
N ILE A 261 -3.06 -6.44 -11.15
CA ILE A 261 -2.30 -7.31 -12.06
C ILE A 261 -1.38 -8.24 -11.27
N VAL A 262 -0.57 -7.71 -10.35
CA VAL A 262 0.42 -8.51 -9.63
C VAL A 262 -0.24 -9.53 -8.72
N VAL A 263 -1.25 -9.15 -7.92
CA VAL A 263 -1.93 -10.06 -6.99
C VAL A 263 -2.71 -11.14 -7.74
N THR A 264 -3.41 -10.77 -8.83
CA THR A 264 -4.13 -11.76 -9.65
C THR A 264 -3.15 -12.73 -10.30
N LEU A 265 -2.02 -12.23 -10.80
CA LEU A 265 -1.00 -13.08 -11.41
C LEU A 265 -0.35 -14.02 -10.37
N GLN A 266 -0.08 -13.52 -9.15
CA GLN A 266 0.43 -14.34 -8.05
C GLN A 266 -0.53 -15.47 -7.71
N GLU A 267 -1.82 -15.17 -7.52
CA GLU A 267 -2.84 -16.17 -7.16
C GLU A 267 -2.94 -17.23 -8.26
N TYR A 268 -3.07 -16.80 -9.52
CA TYR A 268 -3.23 -17.73 -10.65
C TYR A 268 -1.98 -18.59 -10.92
N LEU A 269 -0.78 -17.99 -10.80
CA LEU A 269 0.46 -18.74 -10.99
C LEU A 269 0.78 -19.66 -9.80
N SER A 270 0.39 -19.29 -8.58
CA SER A 270 0.62 -20.09 -7.39
C SER A 270 0.02 -21.48 -7.52
N ASP A 271 -1.18 -21.57 -8.11
CA ASP A 271 -1.87 -22.83 -8.34
C ASP A 271 -1.23 -23.68 -9.45
N LEU A 272 -0.57 -23.04 -10.44
CA LEU A 272 -0.01 -23.72 -11.60
C LEU A 272 1.46 -24.14 -11.44
N VAL A 273 2.29 -23.28 -10.83
CA VAL A 273 3.76 -23.37 -10.89
C VAL A 273 4.43 -23.44 -9.51
N GLY A 274 3.67 -23.30 -8.42
CA GLY A 274 4.17 -23.40 -7.05
C GLY A 274 5.33 -22.43 -6.76
N ALA A 275 6.48 -22.93 -6.33
CA ALA A 275 7.63 -22.12 -5.89
C ALA A 275 8.25 -21.22 -7.00
N TRP A 276 7.99 -21.49 -8.28
CA TRP A 276 8.51 -20.71 -9.41
C TRP A 276 7.79 -19.39 -9.66
N VAL A 277 6.69 -19.13 -8.95
CA VAL A 277 5.88 -17.90 -9.06
C VAL A 277 6.73 -16.64 -8.99
N SER A 278 7.61 -16.54 -7.98
CA SER A 278 8.45 -15.36 -7.77
C SER A 278 9.42 -15.10 -8.94
N VAL A 279 9.96 -16.16 -9.54
CA VAL A 279 10.87 -16.06 -10.69
C VAL A 279 10.12 -15.58 -11.91
N ILE A 280 8.94 -16.14 -12.17
CA ILE A 280 8.10 -15.77 -13.33
C ILE A 280 7.63 -14.31 -13.20
N ILE A 281 7.16 -13.90 -12.02
CA ILE A 281 6.73 -12.52 -11.76
C ILE A 281 7.90 -11.56 -11.92
N GLY A 282 9.09 -11.91 -11.41
CA GLY A 282 10.30 -11.13 -11.63
C GLY A 282 10.66 -10.98 -13.12
N GLY A 283 10.55 -12.06 -13.90
CA GLY A 283 10.77 -12.03 -15.35
C GLY A 283 9.75 -11.15 -16.08
N ILE A 284 8.47 -11.30 -15.77
CA ILE A 284 7.39 -10.44 -16.32
C ILE A 284 7.64 -8.99 -15.98
N PHE A 285 8.06 -8.69 -14.74
CA PHE A 285 8.38 -7.35 -14.33
C PHE A 285 9.52 -6.73 -15.16
N VAL A 286 10.63 -7.45 -15.35
CA VAL A 286 11.75 -6.98 -16.18
C VAL A 286 11.28 -6.64 -17.59
N VAL A 287 10.52 -7.53 -18.22
CA VAL A 287 9.96 -7.31 -19.56
C VAL A 287 9.02 -6.08 -19.57
N CYS A 288 8.15 -5.96 -18.57
CA CYS A 288 7.22 -4.83 -18.48
C CYS A 288 7.94 -3.50 -18.29
N VAL A 289 8.95 -3.43 -17.42
CA VAL A 289 9.72 -2.19 -17.16
C VAL A 289 10.54 -1.80 -18.39
N MET A 290 11.12 -2.75 -19.10
CA MET A 290 11.85 -2.49 -20.36
C MET A 290 10.92 -2.00 -21.47
N THR A 291 9.70 -2.54 -21.55
CA THR A 291 8.72 -2.20 -22.58
C THR A 291 7.95 -0.93 -22.26
N PHE A 292 7.53 -0.75 -21.01
CA PHE A 292 6.67 0.36 -20.56
C PHE A 292 7.40 1.27 -19.57
N ARG A 293 8.27 2.13 -20.05
CA ARG A 293 9.07 3.06 -19.23
C ARG A 293 8.26 3.98 -18.30
N ARG A 294 6.95 4.13 -18.50
CA ARG A 294 6.03 4.97 -17.70
C ARG A 294 4.94 4.15 -17.00
N GLY A 295 5.03 2.84 -17.04
CA GLY A 295 4.01 1.92 -16.53
C GLY A 295 2.78 1.83 -17.44
N PHE A 296 1.93 0.84 -17.16
CA PHE A 296 0.76 0.51 -18.00
C PHE A 296 -0.21 1.69 -18.16
N VAL A 297 -0.63 2.30 -17.04
CA VAL A 297 -1.60 3.41 -17.06
C VAL A 297 -1.00 4.67 -17.69
N GLY A 298 0.29 4.95 -17.43
CA GLY A 298 0.97 6.12 -18.01
C GLY A 298 1.07 6.04 -19.55
N GLU A 299 1.30 4.85 -20.10
CA GLU A 299 1.36 4.66 -21.56
C GLU A 299 -0.02 4.75 -22.21
N ILE A 300 -1.05 4.19 -21.56
CA ILE A 300 -2.44 4.29 -22.02
C ILE A 300 -2.88 5.76 -22.07
N GLN A 301 -2.64 6.52 -20.99
CA GLN A 301 -3.00 7.95 -20.93
C GLN A 301 -2.32 8.75 -22.05
N ARG A 302 -1.05 8.47 -22.35
CA ARG A 302 -0.34 9.13 -23.45
C ARG A 302 -0.91 8.80 -24.82
N ARG A 303 -1.32 7.54 -25.05
CA ARG A 303 -1.93 7.14 -26.33
C ARG A 303 -3.28 7.83 -26.53
N PHE A 304 -4.07 7.98 -25.47
CA PHE A 304 -5.34 8.71 -25.51
C PHE A 304 -5.12 10.22 -25.70
N ALA A 305 -4.19 10.85 -25.00
CA ALA A 305 -3.87 12.26 -25.16
C ALA A 305 -3.38 12.61 -26.59
N ARG A 306 -2.61 11.71 -27.23
CA ARG A 306 -2.20 11.88 -28.64
C ARG A 306 -3.35 11.76 -29.64
N ARG A 307 -4.43 11.04 -29.31
CA ARG A 307 -5.62 10.93 -30.17
C ARG A 307 -6.59 12.11 -30.05
N THR A 308 -6.58 12.84 -28.94
CA THR A 308 -7.44 14.00 -28.68
C THR A 308 -6.79 15.33 -29.06
N GLY A 309 -5.54 15.32 -29.57
CA GLY A 309 -4.91 16.54 -30.11
C GLY A 309 -4.52 17.59 -29.07
N GLU A 310 -4.41 17.21 -27.78
CA GLU A 310 -3.88 18.07 -26.71
C GLU A 310 -2.41 17.77 -26.39
#